data_7243a66e5025f7801f05d430ff92abfd
#
_entry.id   7243a66e5025f7801f05d430ff92abfd
#
_cell.length_a   1.000
_cell.length_b   1.000
_cell.length_c   1.000
_cell.angle_alpha   90.00
_cell.angle_beta   90.00
_cell.angle_gamma   90.00
#
_symmetry.space_group_name_H-M   'P 1'
#
loop_
_entity.id
_entity.type
_entity.pdbx_description
1 polymer ?
#
loop_
_entity_poly.entity_id
_entity_poly.type
_entity_poly.pdbx_seq_one_letter_code
_entity_poly.pdbx_strand_id
1 'polypeptide(L)'
;MRRVLCRKCGNVKREKLEWLADNPFYTKRIAYSVGRKCRTMTVKDVAKEFNLDWDTVKTLDKEYMKKQLLRYPVAAPRVIGIDEISIRKGHTYRIVVSDLERGRPIWFGGKDRSKESLDIFYQWLGAKKVKKIRLAVMDMWKAFEKSTRENAFHSAILYDKFHVMRHLGEALDKVRKMEYARLSGK
;
A
#
# COMPACT_ATOMS: atom_id res chain seq x y z
N MET A 1 23.70 27.37 -7.53
CA MET A 1 22.53 28.02 -6.85
C MET A 1 23.04 29.19 -6.02
N ARG A 2 22.44 30.35 -6.20
CA ARG A 2 22.80 31.57 -5.44
C ARG A 2 22.17 31.49 -4.04
N ARG A 3 22.89 32.01 -3.06
CA ARG A 3 22.38 32.28 -1.71
C ARG A 3 22.07 33.74 -1.61
N VAL A 4 20.89 34.10 -1.19
CA VAL A 4 20.42 35.49 -1.08
C VAL A 4 20.02 35.77 0.36
N LEU A 5 20.51 36.86 0.90
CA LEU A 5 20.05 37.36 2.19
C LEU A 5 18.66 37.98 2.01
N CYS A 6 17.66 37.46 2.69
CA CYS A 6 16.31 37.98 2.62
C CYS A 6 16.21 39.28 3.44
N ARG A 7 15.93 40.40 2.79
CA ARG A 7 15.80 41.71 3.48
C ARG A 7 14.61 41.80 4.45
N LYS A 8 13.58 40.91 4.30
CA LYS A 8 12.41 40.89 5.18
C LYS A 8 12.63 40.12 6.48
N CYS A 9 13.40 39.03 6.47
CA CYS A 9 13.55 38.16 7.64
C CYS A 9 15.01 37.92 8.06
N GLY A 10 15.99 38.58 7.43
CA GLY A 10 17.42 38.44 7.73
C GLY A 10 18.04 37.07 7.46
N ASN A 11 17.25 36.08 7.02
CA ASN A 11 17.75 34.74 6.79
C ASN A 11 18.33 34.56 5.38
N VAL A 12 19.39 33.74 5.29
CA VAL A 12 19.94 33.35 4.00
C VAL A 12 19.03 32.31 3.36
N LYS A 13 18.48 32.63 2.20
CA LYS A 13 17.63 31.72 1.40
C LYS A 13 18.36 31.28 0.14
N ARG A 14 18.11 30.06 -0.30
CA ARG A 14 18.58 29.59 -1.61
C ARG A 14 17.59 30.01 -2.69
N GLU A 15 18.14 30.35 -3.85
CA GLU A 15 17.35 30.57 -5.07
C GLU A 15 16.55 29.32 -5.42
N LYS A 16 15.25 29.49 -5.68
CA LYS A 16 14.38 28.41 -6.15
C LYS A 16 14.35 28.41 -7.67
N LEU A 17 14.91 27.40 -8.28
CA LEU A 17 14.93 27.24 -9.72
C LEU A 17 13.91 26.15 -10.12
N GLU A 18 13.01 26.47 -11.05
CA GLU A 18 11.91 25.60 -11.45
C GLU A 18 12.35 24.26 -12.05
N TRP A 19 13.53 24.21 -12.65
CA TRP A 19 14.08 22.99 -13.25
C TRP A 19 14.78 22.07 -12.26
N LEU A 20 14.96 22.46 -11.01
CA LEU A 20 15.51 21.60 -9.96
C LEU A 20 14.45 20.67 -9.36
N ALA A 21 14.88 19.47 -8.96
CA ALA A 21 14.09 18.54 -8.18
C ALA A 21 13.90 19.04 -6.74
N ASP A 22 13.09 18.33 -5.94
CA ASP A 22 12.91 18.65 -4.52
C ASP A 22 14.23 18.55 -3.76
N ASN A 23 15.08 17.56 -4.13
CA ASN A 23 16.51 17.59 -3.80
C ASN A 23 17.24 18.49 -4.82
N PRO A 24 17.76 19.67 -4.40
CA PRO A 24 18.32 20.65 -5.31
C PRO A 24 19.69 20.29 -5.91
N PHE A 25 20.25 19.16 -5.56
CA PHE A 25 21.46 18.62 -6.21
C PHE A 25 21.18 18.00 -7.57
N TYR A 26 19.89 17.76 -7.88
CA TYR A 26 19.47 17.10 -9.11
C TYR A 26 18.47 17.97 -9.88
N THR A 27 18.53 17.86 -11.20
CA THR A 27 17.49 18.45 -12.05
C THR A 27 16.24 17.57 -12.05
N LYS A 28 15.07 18.16 -12.29
CA LYS A 28 13.82 17.39 -12.48
C LYS A 28 13.96 16.33 -13.56
N ARG A 29 14.75 16.60 -14.61
CA ARG A 29 14.99 15.69 -15.72
C ARG A 29 15.74 14.43 -15.25
N ILE A 30 16.83 14.57 -14.50
CA ILE A 30 17.58 13.44 -13.94
C ILE A 30 16.71 12.66 -12.95
N ALA A 31 16.05 13.35 -12.00
CA ALA A 31 15.17 12.72 -11.03
C ALA A 31 14.07 11.88 -11.70
N TYR A 32 13.48 12.42 -12.78
CA TYR A 32 12.49 11.68 -13.59
C TYR A 32 13.09 10.45 -14.30
N SER A 33 14.28 10.59 -14.91
CA SER A 33 14.96 9.50 -15.61
C SER A 33 15.31 8.35 -14.66
N VAL A 34 15.84 8.66 -13.49
CA VAL A 34 16.15 7.68 -12.43
C VAL A 34 14.89 6.94 -12.02
N GLY A 35 13.82 7.63 -11.65
CA GLY A 35 12.58 6.99 -11.23
C GLY A 35 11.93 6.15 -12.35
N ARG A 36 12.02 6.60 -13.61
CA ARG A 36 11.55 5.83 -14.76
C ARG A 36 12.32 4.52 -14.93
N LYS A 37 13.63 4.54 -14.75
CA LYS A 37 14.49 3.35 -14.85
C LYS A 37 14.22 2.34 -13.73
N CYS A 38 13.93 2.80 -12.52
CA CYS A 38 13.57 1.93 -11.39
C CYS A 38 12.29 1.11 -11.62
N ARG A 39 11.49 1.40 -12.65
CA ARG A 39 10.34 0.57 -13.04
C ARG A 39 10.73 -0.75 -13.69
N THR A 40 11.90 -0.83 -14.29
CA THR A 40 12.36 -1.97 -15.09
C THR A 40 13.69 -2.54 -14.64
N MET A 41 14.40 -1.85 -13.76
CA MET A 41 15.72 -2.23 -13.24
C MET A 41 15.73 -2.18 -11.72
N THR A 42 16.66 -2.93 -11.11
CA THR A 42 16.85 -2.84 -9.64
C THR A 42 17.47 -1.50 -9.27
N VAL A 43 17.16 -1.03 -8.05
CA VAL A 43 17.76 0.23 -7.51
C VAL A 43 19.30 0.18 -7.58
N LYS A 44 19.90 -1.01 -7.36
CA LYS A 44 21.35 -1.21 -7.42
C LYS A 44 21.92 -1.00 -8.84
N ASP A 45 21.24 -1.49 -9.85
CA ASP A 45 21.68 -1.35 -11.24
C ASP A 45 21.51 0.10 -11.72
N VAL A 46 20.41 0.75 -11.36
CA VAL A 46 20.19 2.17 -11.64
C VAL A 46 21.26 3.04 -10.93
N ALA A 47 21.63 2.70 -9.70
CA ALA A 47 22.69 3.40 -8.97
C ALA A 47 24.03 3.33 -9.72
N LYS A 48 24.38 2.16 -10.27
CA LYS A 48 25.57 1.99 -11.11
C LYS A 48 25.49 2.78 -12.42
N GLU A 49 24.34 2.69 -13.14
CA GLU A 49 24.16 3.36 -14.43
C GLU A 49 24.29 4.89 -14.31
N PHE A 50 23.72 5.48 -13.25
CA PHE A 50 23.73 6.92 -13.03
C PHE A 50 24.91 7.42 -12.17
N ASN A 51 25.78 6.51 -11.72
CA ASN A 51 26.87 6.80 -10.77
C ASN A 51 26.36 7.54 -9.53
N LEU A 52 25.29 7.04 -8.93
CA LEU A 52 24.66 7.57 -7.73
C LEU A 52 24.71 6.50 -6.62
N ASP A 53 24.68 6.97 -5.36
CA ASP A 53 24.50 6.02 -4.24
C ASP A 53 23.07 5.46 -4.21
N TRP A 54 22.93 4.29 -3.58
CA TRP A 54 21.68 3.56 -3.50
C TRP A 54 20.55 4.32 -2.79
N ASP A 55 20.86 5.04 -1.71
CA ASP A 55 19.87 5.82 -0.95
C ASP A 55 19.36 7.01 -1.76
N THR A 56 20.23 7.65 -2.53
CA THR A 56 19.85 8.72 -3.45
C THR A 56 18.89 8.21 -4.52
N VAL A 57 19.21 7.09 -5.17
CA VAL A 57 18.32 6.48 -6.18
C VAL A 57 16.97 6.13 -5.58
N LYS A 58 16.97 5.48 -4.41
CA LYS A 58 15.74 5.12 -3.69
C LYS A 58 14.88 6.35 -3.32
N THR A 59 15.52 7.44 -2.96
CA THR A 59 14.81 8.71 -2.64
C THR A 59 14.18 9.31 -3.89
N LEU A 60 14.93 9.40 -4.99
CA LEU A 60 14.43 9.90 -6.28
C LEU A 60 13.30 9.02 -6.84
N ASP A 61 13.40 7.69 -6.69
CA ASP A 61 12.34 6.77 -7.08
C ASP A 61 11.05 6.98 -6.25
N LYS A 62 11.16 7.14 -4.94
CA LYS A 62 10.01 7.48 -4.08
C LYS A 62 9.34 8.80 -4.49
N GLU A 63 10.12 9.82 -4.81
CA GLU A 63 9.59 11.09 -5.30
C GLU A 63 8.90 10.93 -6.65
N TYR A 64 9.49 10.15 -7.56
CA TYR A 64 8.88 9.81 -8.84
C TYR A 64 7.55 9.10 -8.66
N MET A 65 7.49 8.04 -7.82
CA MET A 65 6.26 7.31 -7.52
C MET A 65 5.17 8.23 -6.94
N LYS A 66 5.50 9.10 -5.99
CA LYS A 66 4.56 10.07 -5.43
C LYS A 66 3.97 10.99 -6.52
N LYS A 67 4.80 11.51 -7.41
CA LYS A 67 4.37 12.37 -8.52
C LYS A 67 3.48 11.62 -9.53
N GLN A 68 3.77 10.34 -9.80
CA GLN A 68 2.92 9.50 -10.66
C GLN A 68 1.56 9.23 -10.02
N LEU A 69 1.51 8.91 -8.72
CA LEU A 69 0.25 8.69 -8.00
C LEU A 69 -0.67 9.92 -8.03
N LEU A 70 -0.10 11.12 -7.94
CA LEU A 70 -0.88 12.37 -8.03
C LEU A 70 -1.47 12.60 -9.44
N ARG A 71 -0.78 12.15 -10.49
CA ARG A 71 -1.23 12.29 -11.89
C ARG A 71 -2.36 11.34 -12.26
N TYR A 72 -2.42 10.18 -11.62
CA TYR A 72 -3.39 9.12 -11.91
C TYR A 72 -4.28 8.88 -10.70
N PRO A 73 -5.37 9.64 -10.56
CA PRO A 73 -6.31 9.42 -9.47
C PRO A 73 -6.87 7.99 -9.53
N VAL A 74 -7.05 7.39 -8.37
CA VAL A 74 -7.63 6.05 -8.28
C VAL A 74 -9.04 6.07 -8.86
N ALA A 75 -9.26 5.27 -9.89
CA ALA A 75 -10.58 5.03 -10.43
C ALA A 75 -11.47 4.35 -9.37
N ALA A 76 -12.79 4.56 -9.46
CA ALA A 76 -13.71 3.90 -8.53
C ALA A 76 -13.69 2.38 -8.76
N PRO A 77 -13.26 1.57 -7.76
CA PRO A 77 -13.24 0.12 -7.89
C PRO A 77 -14.67 -0.43 -7.78
N ARG A 78 -14.96 -1.52 -8.49
CA ARG A 78 -16.22 -2.27 -8.36
C ARG A 78 -16.07 -3.53 -7.53
N VAL A 79 -14.90 -4.14 -7.60
CA VAL A 79 -14.55 -5.32 -6.84
C VAL A 79 -13.25 -5.03 -6.09
N ILE A 80 -13.29 -5.10 -4.76
CA ILE A 80 -12.12 -4.87 -3.92
C ILE A 80 -11.70 -6.14 -3.21
N GLY A 81 -10.40 -6.33 -3.06
CA GLY A 81 -9.81 -7.32 -2.17
C GLY A 81 -9.20 -6.61 -0.97
N ILE A 82 -9.52 -7.07 0.24
CA ILE A 82 -9.01 -6.54 1.50
C ILE A 82 -8.16 -7.62 2.14
N ASP A 83 -6.89 -7.31 2.37
CA ASP A 83 -5.92 -8.23 2.96
C ASP A 83 -4.99 -7.48 3.91
N GLU A 84 -4.20 -8.22 4.67
CA GLU A 84 -3.21 -7.66 5.57
C GLU A 84 -1.79 -8.12 5.21
N ILE A 85 -0.84 -7.25 5.41
CA ILE A 85 0.57 -7.60 5.31
C ILE A 85 1.30 -7.30 6.62
N SER A 86 2.18 -8.20 7.03
CA SER A 86 3.10 -7.97 8.13
C SER A 86 4.32 -7.19 7.62
N ILE A 87 4.61 -6.04 8.25
CA ILE A 87 5.74 -5.19 7.87
C ILE A 87 7.00 -5.56 8.66
N ARG A 88 6.84 -6.03 9.88
CA ARG A 88 7.95 -6.40 10.78
C ARG A 88 7.60 -7.64 11.59
N LYS A 89 8.61 -8.41 11.99
CA LYS A 89 8.47 -9.41 13.05
C LYS A 89 7.91 -8.70 14.29
N GLY A 90 6.90 -9.28 14.94
CA GLY A 90 6.24 -8.68 16.11
C GLY A 90 4.89 -8.05 15.83
N HIS A 91 4.15 -8.56 14.83
CA HIS A 91 2.73 -8.23 14.60
C HIS A 91 2.42 -6.78 14.20
N THR A 92 3.34 -6.09 13.50
CA THR A 92 3.01 -4.81 12.89
C THR A 92 2.35 -5.05 11.53
N TYR A 93 1.03 -4.94 11.50
CA TYR A 93 0.22 -5.16 10.30
C TYR A 93 -0.13 -3.85 9.60
N ARG A 94 -0.35 -3.93 8.30
CA ARG A 94 -0.97 -2.89 7.48
C ARG A 94 -2.03 -3.53 6.61
N ILE A 95 -3.09 -2.79 6.35
CA ILE A 95 -4.15 -3.23 5.47
C ILE A 95 -3.78 -2.83 4.04
N VAL A 96 -3.98 -3.76 3.13
CA VAL A 96 -3.86 -3.55 1.68
C VAL A 96 -5.24 -3.68 1.08
N VAL A 97 -5.65 -2.69 0.29
CA VAL A 97 -6.87 -2.81 -0.51
C VAL A 97 -6.49 -2.79 -1.97
N SER A 98 -6.94 -3.80 -2.70
CA SER A 98 -6.67 -4.01 -4.12
C SER A 98 -7.95 -3.87 -4.95
N ASP A 99 -7.82 -3.30 -6.14
CA ASP A 99 -8.83 -3.37 -7.19
C ASP A 99 -8.65 -4.71 -7.93
N LEU A 100 -9.53 -5.66 -7.70
CA LEU A 100 -9.41 -7.02 -8.23
C LEU A 100 -9.72 -7.08 -9.74
N GLU A 101 -10.55 -6.17 -10.27
CA GLU A 101 -10.80 -6.11 -11.71
C GLU A 101 -9.55 -5.62 -12.47
N ARG A 102 -8.77 -4.70 -11.87
CA ARG A 102 -7.55 -4.16 -12.47
C ARG A 102 -6.27 -4.87 -12.03
N GLY A 103 -6.39 -5.82 -11.08
CA GLY A 103 -5.26 -6.61 -10.57
C GLY A 103 -4.17 -5.75 -9.90
N ARG A 104 -4.53 -4.70 -9.17
CA ARG A 104 -3.53 -3.81 -8.55
C ARG A 104 -3.96 -3.29 -7.17
N PRO A 105 -3.01 -3.10 -6.25
CA PRO A 105 -3.31 -2.42 -5.00
C PRO A 105 -3.66 -0.95 -5.28
N ILE A 106 -4.64 -0.45 -4.55
CA ILE A 106 -5.13 0.93 -4.65
C ILE A 106 -4.93 1.73 -3.37
N TRP A 107 -4.80 1.04 -2.24
CA TRP A 107 -4.55 1.67 -0.96
C TRP A 107 -3.73 0.77 -0.06
N PHE A 108 -2.93 1.41 0.77
CA PHE A 108 -2.08 0.78 1.74
C PHE A 108 -1.99 1.66 2.99
N GLY A 109 -2.43 1.15 4.14
CA GLY A 109 -2.48 1.97 5.34
C GLY A 109 -3.02 1.26 6.58
N GLY A 110 -3.56 2.06 7.50
CA GLY A 110 -3.93 1.60 8.82
C GLY A 110 -2.73 1.45 9.77
N LYS A 111 -2.98 1.30 11.05
CA LYS A 111 -1.94 1.03 12.05
C LYS A 111 -1.90 -0.45 12.43
N ASP A 112 -3.02 -1.14 12.27
CA ASP A 112 -3.29 -2.51 12.67
C ASP A 112 -4.43 -3.09 11.81
N ARG A 113 -5.00 -4.22 12.26
CA ARG A 113 -6.14 -4.92 11.64
C ARG A 113 -7.49 -4.51 12.21
N SER A 114 -7.58 -3.34 12.84
CA SER A 114 -8.83 -2.88 13.45
C SER A 114 -9.83 -2.38 12.40
N LYS A 115 -11.08 -2.27 12.83
CA LYS A 115 -12.15 -1.64 12.06
C LYS A 115 -11.79 -0.21 11.67
N GLU A 116 -11.31 0.55 12.65
CA GLU A 116 -10.92 1.95 12.51
C GLU A 116 -9.82 2.13 11.45
N SER A 117 -8.87 1.19 11.39
CA SER A 117 -7.81 1.19 10.37
C SER A 117 -8.37 1.00 8.95
N LEU A 118 -9.40 0.17 8.77
CA LEU A 118 -10.05 0.00 7.47
C LEU A 118 -11.02 1.14 7.15
N ASP A 119 -11.66 1.75 8.14
CA ASP A 119 -12.53 2.92 7.95
C ASP A 119 -11.77 4.09 7.28
N ILE A 120 -10.46 4.25 7.58
CA ILE A 120 -9.60 5.24 6.93
C ILE A 120 -9.56 5.05 5.40
N PHE A 121 -9.55 3.80 4.92
CA PHE A 121 -9.63 3.52 3.49
C PHE A 121 -10.93 4.03 2.87
N TYR A 122 -12.09 3.74 3.49
CA TYR A 122 -13.39 4.17 2.97
C TYR A 122 -13.53 5.68 2.98
N GLN A 123 -13.05 6.36 4.03
CA GLN A 123 -12.99 7.82 4.11
C GLN A 123 -12.09 8.41 3.00
N TRP A 124 -10.90 7.84 2.81
CA TRP A 124 -9.98 8.26 1.75
C TRP A 124 -10.56 8.05 0.35
N LEU A 125 -11.23 6.93 0.11
CA LEU A 125 -11.84 6.63 -1.19
C LEU A 125 -13.00 7.60 -1.51
N GLY A 126 -13.73 8.01 -0.49
CA GLY A 126 -14.84 8.95 -0.54
C GLY A 126 -16.16 8.32 -0.99
N ALA A 127 -17.27 8.84 -0.45
CA ALA A 127 -18.61 8.26 -0.59
C ALA A 127 -19.04 8.01 -2.05
N LYS A 128 -18.68 8.90 -3.00
CA LYS A 128 -19.04 8.74 -4.42
C LYS A 128 -18.42 7.49 -5.05
N LYS A 129 -17.18 7.15 -4.66
CA LYS A 129 -16.47 5.96 -5.18
C LYS A 129 -16.86 4.69 -4.41
N VAL A 130 -17.07 4.80 -3.09
CA VAL A 130 -17.56 3.71 -2.25
C VAL A 130 -18.87 3.15 -2.79
N LYS A 131 -19.81 3.99 -3.22
CA LYS A 131 -21.08 3.58 -3.84
C LYS A 131 -20.92 2.72 -5.12
N LYS A 132 -19.74 2.69 -5.73
CA LYS A 132 -19.47 1.86 -6.91
C LYS A 132 -19.00 0.44 -6.55
N ILE A 133 -18.59 0.21 -5.31
CA ILE A 133 -18.15 -1.12 -4.84
C ILE A 133 -19.37 -2.03 -4.83
N ARG A 134 -19.30 -3.15 -5.55
CA ARG A 134 -20.33 -4.19 -5.61
C ARG A 134 -19.97 -5.43 -4.79
N LEU A 135 -18.67 -5.71 -4.71
CA LEU A 135 -18.14 -6.90 -4.04
C LEU A 135 -16.87 -6.55 -3.27
N ALA A 136 -16.81 -6.98 -2.01
CA ALA A 136 -15.61 -6.95 -1.18
C ALA A 136 -15.18 -8.39 -0.86
N VAL A 137 -13.99 -8.77 -1.30
CA VAL A 137 -13.36 -10.06 -1.00
C VAL A 137 -12.40 -9.86 0.17
N MET A 138 -12.49 -10.67 1.21
CA MET A 138 -11.67 -10.51 2.42
C MET A 138 -11.47 -11.82 3.18
N ASP A 139 -10.52 -11.82 4.11
CA ASP A 139 -10.44 -12.86 5.14
C ASP A 139 -11.67 -12.79 6.08
N MET A 140 -11.98 -13.89 6.75
CA MET A 140 -13.07 -14.00 7.74
C MET A 140 -12.78 -13.20 9.04
N TRP A 141 -12.17 -12.01 8.90
CA TRP A 141 -11.84 -11.15 10.02
C TRP A 141 -13.00 -10.21 10.34
N LYS A 142 -13.59 -10.39 11.53
CA LYS A 142 -14.81 -9.67 11.96
C LYS A 142 -14.71 -8.13 11.87
N ALA A 143 -13.51 -7.57 12.09
CA ALA A 143 -13.31 -6.11 12.01
C ALA A 143 -13.46 -5.61 10.56
N PHE A 144 -12.96 -6.36 9.57
CA PHE A 144 -13.09 -6.01 8.16
C PHE A 144 -14.53 -6.13 7.69
N GLU A 145 -15.21 -7.21 8.09
CA GLU A 145 -16.63 -7.39 7.79
C GLU A 145 -17.45 -6.22 8.35
N LYS A 146 -17.26 -5.89 9.64
CA LYS A 146 -17.98 -4.80 10.30
C LYS A 146 -17.74 -3.46 9.62
N SER A 147 -16.49 -3.10 9.33
CA SER A 147 -16.15 -1.87 8.63
C SER A 147 -16.80 -1.81 7.24
N THR A 148 -16.76 -2.90 6.48
CA THR A 148 -17.36 -2.97 5.13
C THR A 148 -18.88 -2.85 5.18
N ARG A 149 -19.56 -3.51 6.13
CA ARG A 149 -21.01 -3.40 6.29
C ARG A 149 -21.46 -1.98 6.69
N GLU A 150 -20.67 -1.26 7.48
CA GLU A 150 -20.98 0.11 7.88
C GLU A 150 -20.72 1.12 6.76
N ASN A 151 -19.61 0.97 6.02
CA ASN A 151 -19.20 1.97 5.03
C ASN A 151 -19.70 1.68 3.61
N ALA A 152 -19.88 0.40 3.26
CA ALA A 152 -20.31 -0.07 1.94
C ALA A 152 -21.43 -1.12 2.05
N PHE A 153 -22.48 -0.81 2.82
CA PHE A 153 -23.60 -1.71 3.18
C PHE A 153 -24.29 -2.37 1.98
N HIS A 154 -24.24 -1.75 0.82
CA HIS A 154 -24.82 -2.23 -0.44
C HIS A 154 -23.94 -3.25 -1.17
N SER A 155 -22.68 -3.43 -0.75
CA SER A 155 -21.78 -4.38 -1.38
C SER A 155 -21.96 -5.78 -0.82
N ALA A 156 -21.82 -6.80 -1.67
CA ALA A 156 -21.72 -8.18 -1.24
C ALA A 156 -20.34 -8.42 -0.59
N ILE A 157 -20.28 -9.29 0.40
CA ILE A 157 -19.03 -9.75 1.01
C ILE A 157 -18.81 -11.19 0.60
N LEU A 158 -17.59 -11.48 0.12
CA LEU A 158 -17.12 -12.82 -0.20
C LEU A 158 -15.86 -13.11 0.62
N TYR A 159 -15.85 -14.23 1.30
CA TYR A 159 -14.65 -14.65 2.01
C TYR A 159 -13.65 -15.33 1.06
N ASP A 160 -12.37 -15.03 1.25
CA ASP A 160 -11.30 -15.58 0.44
C ASP A 160 -11.25 -17.11 0.58
N LYS A 161 -11.31 -17.79 -0.56
CA LYS A 161 -11.27 -19.25 -0.65
C LYS A 161 -10.04 -19.85 0.05
N PHE A 162 -8.87 -19.23 -0.04
CA PHE A 162 -7.67 -19.72 0.61
C PHE A 162 -7.83 -19.81 2.12
N HIS A 163 -8.37 -18.77 2.75
CA HIS A 163 -8.60 -18.73 4.19
C HIS A 163 -9.67 -19.74 4.62
N VAL A 164 -10.75 -19.89 3.84
CA VAL A 164 -11.78 -20.92 4.11
C VAL A 164 -11.18 -22.33 4.06
N MET A 165 -10.41 -22.64 3.00
CA MET A 165 -9.77 -23.95 2.84
C MET A 165 -8.72 -24.23 3.89
N ARG A 166 -7.97 -23.20 4.32
CA ARG A 166 -7.01 -23.33 5.43
C ARG A 166 -7.71 -23.75 6.73
N HIS A 167 -8.80 -23.09 7.11
CA HIS A 167 -9.56 -23.44 8.31
C HIS A 167 -10.15 -24.84 8.24
N LEU A 168 -10.64 -25.25 7.07
CA LEU A 168 -11.09 -26.63 6.86
C LEU A 168 -9.95 -27.63 7.07
N GLY A 169 -8.78 -27.37 6.49
CA GLY A 169 -7.59 -28.21 6.67
C GLY A 169 -7.14 -28.32 8.14
N GLU A 170 -7.13 -27.19 8.86
CA GLU A 170 -6.82 -27.15 10.29
C GLU A 170 -7.82 -27.97 11.13
N ALA A 171 -9.13 -27.88 10.81
CA ALA A 171 -10.15 -28.66 11.48
C ALA A 171 -9.97 -30.16 11.24
N LEU A 172 -9.73 -30.59 10.00
CA LEU A 172 -9.46 -31.99 9.64
C LEU A 172 -8.19 -32.52 10.35
N ASP A 173 -7.10 -31.69 10.37
CA ASP A 173 -5.88 -32.10 11.05
C ASP A 173 -6.05 -32.24 12.57
N LYS A 174 -6.90 -31.39 13.17
CA LYS A 174 -7.28 -31.52 14.58
C LYS A 174 -8.01 -32.84 14.86
N VAL A 175 -9.00 -33.22 14.04
CA VAL A 175 -9.71 -34.47 14.18
C VAL A 175 -8.76 -35.66 14.02
N ARG A 176 -7.90 -35.62 13.00
CA ARG A 176 -6.89 -36.68 12.77
C ARG A 176 -5.98 -36.85 13.98
N LYS A 177 -5.49 -35.78 14.57
CA LYS A 177 -4.63 -35.81 15.77
C LYS A 177 -5.35 -36.37 16.98
N MET A 178 -6.63 -36.02 17.18
CA MET A 178 -7.44 -36.52 18.26
C MET A 178 -7.67 -38.05 18.11
N GLU A 179 -8.02 -38.52 16.93
CA GLU A 179 -8.23 -39.97 16.67
C GLU A 179 -6.93 -40.75 16.80
N TYR A 180 -5.82 -40.22 16.30
CA TYR A 180 -4.51 -40.85 16.49
C TYR A 180 -4.16 -41.02 17.97
N ALA A 181 -4.36 -39.99 18.80
CA ALA A 181 -4.10 -40.06 20.23
C ALA A 181 -5.01 -41.09 20.91
N ARG A 182 -6.31 -41.15 20.55
CA ARG A 182 -7.28 -42.10 21.05
C ARG A 182 -6.86 -43.56 20.75
N LEU A 183 -6.43 -43.83 19.51
CA LEU A 183 -6.02 -45.14 19.06
C LEU A 183 -4.65 -45.58 19.62
N SER A 184 -3.77 -44.62 19.89
CA SER A 184 -2.42 -44.87 20.42
C SER A 184 -2.38 -44.98 21.95
N GLY A 185 -3.52 -44.85 22.63
CA GLY A 185 -3.59 -44.95 24.10
C GLY A 185 -2.88 -43.81 24.84
N LYS A 186 -2.72 -42.66 24.19
CA LYS A 186 -2.09 -41.45 24.76
C LYS A 186 -3.13 -40.40 25.07
#